data_dec46ee3b4e28e00851de401b6be9381
#
_entry.id   dec46ee3b4e28e00851de401b6be9381
#
_cell.length_a   1.000
_cell.length_b   1.000
_cell.length_c   1.000
_cell.angle_alpha   90.00
_cell.angle_beta   90.00
_cell.angle_gamma   90.00
#
_symmetry.space_group_name_H-M   'P 1'
#
loop_
_entity.id
_entity.type
_entity.pdbx_description
1 polymer ?
#
loop_
_entity_poly.entity_id
_entity_poly.type
_entity_poly.pdbx_seq_one_letter_code
_entity_poly.pdbx_strand_id
1 'polypeptide(L)'
;MITEAHKRDIKIYLDYVLNHTSTEHSWFQQAKASAVNEFRNYYIFSQDPATDIREGKVDMISSESGKGYNAAEWFSVAGDDVRACYKFVLDWSNPYKPTVTVVQGNRADINENTAANTGNDRFIWFGKDVCKKFFDKGNGIFELTVDFISDWGFLIRTSDDPSWPVGTKYGAVSEDSKLRLGVPFVLNNSVAANIVFSNMDIWKYHSHFYTASFADLNYGKVSALATSPVFQEMTDAAKGWIDRGVDGFRLDAVKHIYHNAKSDENPVFLKKFYDELNTYYKGKGKTDELYVVGEVLSDAEEVAPYYKGLPALFEFSFWYRLEWAINNGTGRYFAKDILSYQQLYRTNRENYIEATKLSNHDEDRTGLKFDRSEAKEKLAAVVLLTAAGAPYIYYGEELGFYGITKEGNGDQHVREPMQWGDDTTTDYMGGINRSSVESVAEQQQDETSLLNTYLAFTKLRNTYSAMAMGAMSKHDVYNESNEKYNNIAAWYRTKGSEKILVLHNFGSTPTELSLSDHVEKAIGVSGKVWMKEGDKLTIKLGGYSSVVYKIVQ
;
A
#
# COMPACT_ATOMS: atom_id res chain seq x y z
N MET A 1 -4.39 -21.37 12.03
CA MET A 1 -5.40 -20.34 11.66
C MET A 1 -6.20 -20.74 10.42
N ILE A 2 -5.64 -20.91 9.22
CA ILE A 2 -6.37 -21.23 7.97
C ILE A 2 -7.28 -22.47 8.15
N THR A 3 -6.76 -23.60 8.63
CA THR A 3 -7.53 -24.83 8.87
C THR A 3 -8.74 -24.62 9.80
N GLU A 4 -8.59 -23.79 10.84
CA GLU A 4 -9.69 -23.50 11.78
C GLU A 4 -10.74 -22.55 11.18
N ALA A 5 -10.33 -21.64 10.31
CA ALA A 5 -11.23 -20.78 9.54
C ALA A 5 -12.07 -21.62 8.55
N HIS A 6 -11.43 -22.51 7.80
CA HIS A 6 -12.12 -23.38 6.84
C HIS A 6 -13.14 -24.32 7.48
N LYS A 7 -12.90 -24.80 8.71
CA LYS A 7 -13.92 -25.59 9.47
C LYS A 7 -15.20 -24.79 9.76
N ARG A 8 -15.16 -23.47 9.62
CA ARG A 8 -16.27 -22.53 9.84
C ARG A 8 -16.75 -21.88 8.56
N ASP A 9 -16.36 -22.42 7.42
CA ASP A 9 -16.62 -21.86 6.08
C ASP A 9 -16.12 -20.41 5.90
N ILE A 10 -15.06 -20.02 6.63
CA ILE A 10 -14.41 -18.72 6.54
C ILE A 10 -13.19 -18.86 5.64
N LYS A 11 -13.15 -18.10 4.54
CA LYS A 11 -11.99 -17.98 3.65
C LYS A 11 -10.97 -16.99 4.22
N ILE A 12 -9.70 -17.24 3.94
CA ILE A 12 -8.58 -16.40 4.40
C ILE A 12 -7.92 -15.77 3.18
N TYR A 13 -7.88 -14.46 3.17
CA TYR A 13 -7.12 -13.66 2.19
C TYR A 13 -5.95 -12.99 2.88
N LEU A 14 -4.79 -12.98 2.23
CA LEU A 14 -3.59 -12.34 2.75
C LEU A 14 -3.33 -11.01 2.05
N ASP A 15 -2.85 -10.05 2.83
CA ASP A 15 -2.27 -8.84 2.29
C ASP A 15 -0.94 -9.19 1.60
N TYR A 16 -0.73 -8.71 0.36
CA TYR A 16 0.42 -9.05 -0.47
C TYR A 16 0.96 -7.81 -1.17
N VAL A 17 2.13 -7.36 -0.72
CA VAL A 17 2.78 -6.14 -1.20
C VAL A 17 3.64 -6.45 -2.41
N LEU A 18 3.28 -5.90 -3.58
CA LEU A 18 4.02 -6.10 -4.84
C LEU A 18 4.92 -4.92 -5.20
N ASN A 19 4.75 -3.75 -4.57
CA ASN A 19 5.46 -2.53 -4.96
C ASN A 19 6.89 -2.46 -4.46
N HIS A 20 7.12 -2.82 -3.19
CA HIS A 20 8.35 -2.54 -2.49
C HIS A 20 8.61 -3.58 -1.40
N THR A 21 9.82 -3.54 -0.85
CA THR A 21 10.12 -4.14 0.45
C THR A 21 10.57 -3.07 1.43
N SER A 22 10.58 -3.39 2.72
CA SER A 22 11.36 -2.60 3.68
C SER A 22 12.84 -2.59 3.27
N THR A 23 13.51 -1.47 3.52
CA THR A 23 14.98 -1.39 3.35
C THR A 23 15.72 -2.27 4.35
N GLU A 24 15.06 -2.79 5.39
CA GLU A 24 15.61 -3.81 6.29
C GLU A 24 15.50 -5.23 5.73
N HIS A 25 14.79 -5.43 4.62
CA HIS A 25 14.65 -6.75 4.00
C HIS A 25 16.00 -7.29 3.51
N SER A 26 16.25 -8.58 3.71
CA SER A 26 17.54 -9.21 3.38
C SER A 26 17.95 -9.04 1.92
N TRP A 27 17.00 -9.05 0.97
CA TRP A 27 17.29 -8.79 -0.44
C TRP A 27 17.83 -7.38 -0.66
N PHE A 28 17.22 -6.37 -0.03
CA PHE A 28 17.67 -4.99 -0.20
C PHE A 28 19.03 -4.78 0.47
N GLN A 29 19.23 -5.34 1.66
CA GLN A 29 20.52 -5.24 2.36
C GLN A 29 21.67 -5.84 1.53
N GLN A 30 21.42 -6.93 0.81
CA GLN A 30 22.39 -7.53 -0.11
C GLN A 30 22.52 -6.72 -1.41
N ALA A 31 21.41 -6.26 -1.98
CA ALA A 31 21.38 -5.46 -3.21
C ALA A 31 22.17 -4.14 -3.07
N LYS A 32 22.03 -3.45 -1.93
CA LYS A 32 22.77 -2.20 -1.68
C LYS A 32 24.25 -2.42 -1.40
N ALA A 33 24.61 -3.60 -0.90
CA ALA A 33 25.98 -3.90 -0.51
C ALA A 33 26.95 -4.03 -1.69
N SER A 34 26.46 -4.43 -2.86
CA SER A 34 27.30 -4.63 -4.05
C SER A 34 26.48 -4.53 -5.34
N ALA A 35 27.02 -3.83 -6.34
CA ALA A 35 26.41 -3.73 -7.66
C ALA A 35 26.44 -5.06 -8.45
N VAL A 36 27.21 -6.05 -8.01
CA VAL A 36 27.28 -7.38 -8.65
C VAL A 36 26.55 -8.47 -7.85
N ASN A 37 25.79 -8.08 -6.83
CA ASN A 37 24.98 -9.00 -6.05
C ASN A 37 23.79 -9.50 -6.86
N GLU A 38 23.36 -10.77 -6.64
CA GLU A 38 22.21 -11.37 -7.34
C GLU A 38 20.90 -10.59 -7.14
N PHE A 39 20.68 -9.96 -5.95
CA PHE A 39 19.52 -9.14 -5.66
C PHE A 39 19.62 -7.70 -6.17
N ARG A 40 20.74 -7.30 -6.79
CA ARG A 40 20.93 -5.91 -7.26
C ARG A 40 19.81 -5.47 -8.20
N ASN A 41 19.43 -6.34 -9.12
CA ASN A 41 18.40 -6.05 -10.11
C ASN A 41 16.97 -6.24 -9.57
N TYR A 42 16.80 -6.65 -8.31
CA TYR A 42 15.48 -6.71 -7.67
C TYR A 42 14.92 -5.34 -7.33
N TYR A 43 15.77 -4.32 -7.31
CA TYR A 43 15.40 -2.95 -6.95
C TYR A 43 15.83 -1.96 -8.02
N ILE A 44 15.19 -0.79 -8.01
CA ILE A 44 15.47 0.28 -8.95
C ILE A 44 16.62 1.12 -8.43
N PHE A 45 17.80 0.98 -9.03
CA PHE A 45 18.99 1.75 -8.69
C PHE A 45 19.46 2.61 -9.87
N SER A 46 19.96 3.82 -9.57
CA SER A 46 20.62 4.70 -10.54
C SER A 46 21.65 5.59 -9.85
N GLN A 47 22.71 5.95 -10.56
CA GLN A 47 23.67 6.98 -10.14
C GLN A 47 23.24 8.37 -10.60
N ASP A 48 22.58 8.47 -11.77
CA ASP A 48 22.01 9.70 -12.30
C ASP A 48 20.55 9.50 -12.74
N PRO A 49 19.62 9.46 -11.76
CA PRO A 49 18.21 9.16 -12.05
C PRO A 49 17.58 10.09 -13.08
N ALA A 50 17.94 11.38 -13.07
CA ALA A 50 17.38 12.35 -14.00
C ALA A 50 17.75 12.03 -15.45
N THR A 51 18.99 11.66 -15.69
CA THR A 51 19.46 11.25 -17.02
C THR A 51 18.94 9.88 -17.40
N ASP A 52 18.99 8.90 -16.49
CA ASP A 52 18.58 7.53 -16.78
C ASP A 52 17.08 7.42 -17.10
N ILE A 53 16.23 8.19 -16.40
CA ILE A 53 14.79 8.29 -16.72
C ILE A 53 14.59 8.95 -18.08
N ARG A 54 15.27 10.07 -18.34
CA ARG A 54 15.16 10.78 -19.63
C ARG A 54 15.59 9.91 -20.82
N GLU A 55 16.59 9.07 -20.61
CA GLU A 55 17.13 8.16 -21.64
C GLU A 55 16.40 6.82 -21.70
N GLY A 56 15.36 6.61 -20.88
CA GLY A 56 14.58 5.37 -20.85
C GLY A 56 15.35 4.15 -20.33
N LYS A 57 16.35 4.34 -19.47
CA LYS A 57 17.13 3.25 -18.86
C LYS A 57 16.49 2.68 -17.61
N VAL A 58 15.49 3.34 -17.05
CA VAL A 58 14.70 2.87 -15.90
C VAL A 58 13.35 2.39 -16.41
N ASP A 59 13.22 1.11 -16.65
CA ASP A 59 12.09 0.50 -17.34
C ASP A 59 10.71 0.76 -16.69
N MET A 60 10.66 0.95 -15.38
CA MET A 60 9.41 1.14 -14.62
C MET A 60 9.06 2.62 -14.39
N ILE A 61 9.98 3.53 -14.73
CA ILE A 61 9.79 4.97 -14.61
C ILE A 61 10.20 5.58 -15.95
N SER A 62 9.24 5.93 -16.79
CA SER A 62 9.56 6.49 -18.09
C SER A 62 9.12 7.95 -18.23
N SER A 63 9.84 8.72 -19.04
CA SER A 63 9.46 10.08 -19.39
C SER A 63 8.15 10.15 -20.19
N GLU A 64 7.80 9.09 -20.89
CA GLU A 64 6.55 8.96 -21.65
C GLU A 64 5.33 8.84 -20.73
N SER A 65 5.54 8.37 -19.50
CA SER A 65 4.48 8.20 -18.49
C SER A 65 3.96 9.52 -17.92
N GLY A 66 4.59 10.63 -18.22
CA GLY A 66 4.28 11.92 -17.61
C GLY A 66 4.75 12.07 -16.16
N LYS A 67 5.36 11.04 -15.55
CA LYS A 67 6.15 11.14 -14.33
C LYS A 67 7.62 11.27 -14.74
N GLY A 68 8.12 12.48 -14.75
CA GLY A 68 9.56 12.73 -14.90
C GLY A 68 10.31 12.39 -13.62
N TYR A 69 11.60 12.74 -13.61
CA TYR A 69 12.42 12.66 -12.41
C TYR A 69 11.83 13.49 -11.28
N ASN A 70 11.67 12.86 -10.12
CA ASN A 70 11.31 13.53 -8.88
C ASN A 70 12.40 13.24 -7.82
N ALA A 71 13.16 14.25 -7.43
CA ALA A 71 14.26 14.09 -6.49
C ALA A 71 13.85 13.54 -5.13
N ALA A 72 12.61 13.79 -4.69
CA ALA A 72 12.10 13.32 -3.40
C ALA A 72 11.85 11.80 -3.34
N GLU A 73 11.80 11.11 -4.49
CA GLU A 73 11.62 9.66 -4.59
C GLU A 73 12.96 8.90 -4.63
N TRP A 74 14.11 9.59 -4.59
CA TRP A 74 15.42 8.96 -4.72
C TRP A 74 16.28 9.16 -3.49
N PHE A 75 16.69 8.05 -2.88
CA PHE A 75 17.44 8.01 -1.63
C PHE A 75 18.84 7.47 -1.87
N SER A 76 19.85 8.13 -1.30
CA SER A 76 21.24 7.70 -1.42
C SER A 76 21.48 6.35 -0.72
N VAL A 77 22.20 5.46 -1.38
CA VAL A 77 22.70 4.21 -0.78
C VAL A 77 23.78 4.51 0.25
N ALA A 78 24.53 5.61 0.06
CA ALA A 78 25.51 6.12 0.99
C ALA A 78 24.87 7.24 1.84
N GLY A 79 24.71 7.02 3.12
CA GLY A 79 24.21 7.94 4.13
C GLY A 79 24.64 7.46 5.50
N ASP A 80 24.29 8.17 6.55
CA ASP A 80 24.72 7.90 7.94
C ASP A 80 24.51 6.44 8.38
N ASP A 81 23.44 5.80 7.89
CA ASP A 81 23.08 4.43 8.26
C ASP A 81 23.46 3.38 7.21
N VAL A 82 24.04 3.79 6.07
CA VAL A 82 24.30 2.88 4.95
C VAL A 82 25.79 2.70 4.72
N ARG A 83 26.27 1.50 4.97
CA ARG A 83 27.66 1.09 4.66
C ARG A 83 27.70 0.55 3.24
N ALA A 84 28.37 1.28 2.35
CA ALA A 84 28.71 0.78 1.03
C ALA A 84 30.09 0.10 1.06
N CYS A 85 30.23 -0.99 0.29
CA CYS A 85 31.51 -1.67 0.14
C CYS A 85 32.24 -1.12 -1.09
N TYR A 86 33.46 -0.67 -0.90
CA TYR A 86 34.31 -0.16 -1.97
C TYR A 86 35.67 -0.86 -1.98
N LYS A 87 36.20 -1.03 -3.20
CA LYS A 87 37.61 -1.40 -3.42
C LYS A 87 38.39 -0.14 -3.76
N PHE A 88 39.37 0.15 -2.96
CA PHE A 88 40.33 1.25 -3.13
C PHE A 88 41.61 0.69 -3.73
N VAL A 89 42.11 1.29 -4.80
CA VAL A 89 43.37 0.98 -5.44
C VAL A 89 44.23 2.24 -5.40
N LEU A 90 45.33 2.21 -4.65
CA LEU A 90 46.31 3.28 -4.65
C LEU A 90 47.41 2.93 -5.66
N ASP A 91 47.75 3.90 -6.50
CA ASP A 91 48.89 3.84 -7.39
C ASP A 91 49.93 4.87 -6.94
N TRP A 92 51.02 4.36 -6.35
CA TRP A 92 52.18 5.07 -5.90
C TRP A 92 53.41 4.81 -6.77
N SER A 93 53.26 4.23 -7.97
CA SER A 93 54.34 3.98 -8.92
C SER A 93 55.05 5.30 -9.31
N ASN A 94 54.28 6.41 -9.30
CA ASN A 94 54.83 7.76 -9.32
C ASN A 94 54.61 8.46 -7.96
N PRO A 95 55.62 8.51 -7.08
CA PRO A 95 55.48 9.08 -5.75
C PRO A 95 55.22 10.60 -5.72
N TYR A 96 55.47 11.30 -6.84
CA TYR A 96 55.19 12.73 -6.98
C TYR A 96 53.76 13.02 -7.41
N LYS A 97 53.08 12.00 -7.91
CA LYS A 97 51.68 12.14 -8.36
C LYS A 97 50.90 10.86 -8.04
N PRO A 98 50.79 10.49 -6.77
CA PRO A 98 50.03 9.29 -6.40
C PRO A 98 48.57 9.48 -6.68
N THR A 99 47.86 8.37 -6.98
CA THR A 99 46.44 8.40 -7.24
C THR A 99 45.69 7.36 -6.41
N VAL A 100 44.40 7.60 -6.19
CA VAL A 100 43.46 6.60 -5.67
C VAL A 100 42.35 6.40 -6.69
N THR A 101 42.10 5.14 -7.04
CA THR A 101 40.93 4.75 -7.82
C THR A 101 40.02 3.95 -6.91
N VAL A 102 38.74 4.32 -6.85
CA VAL A 102 37.75 3.65 -6.04
C VAL A 102 36.69 3.06 -6.95
N VAL A 103 36.39 1.80 -6.76
CA VAL A 103 35.32 1.09 -7.49
C VAL A 103 34.38 0.39 -6.51
N GLN A 104 33.22 -0.01 -6.97
CA GLN A 104 32.34 -0.84 -6.16
C GLN A 104 33.07 -2.12 -5.74
N GLY A 105 33.03 -2.42 -4.44
CA GLY A 105 33.64 -3.62 -3.85
C GLY A 105 32.64 -4.75 -3.66
N ASN A 106 33.17 -5.93 -3.39
CA ASN A 106 32.38 -7.07 -2.94
C ASN A 106 32.72 -7.32 -1.46
N ARG A 107 31.71 -7.47 -0.61
CA ARG A 107 31.90 -7.74 0.82
C ARG A 107 32.65 -9.05 1.11
N ALA A 108 32.54 -10.02 0.22
CA ALA A 108 33.31 -11.27 0.33
C ALA A 108 34.84 -11.04 0.26
N ASP A 109 35.27 -9.92 -0.33
CA ASP A 109 36.69 -9.56 -0.48
C ASP A 109 37.22 -8.70 0.68
N ILE A 110 36.38 -8.40 1.68
CA ILE A 110 36.80 -7.64 2.85
C ILE A 110 37.75 -8.49 3.71
N ASN A 111 39.00 -8.04 3.78
CA ASN A 111 39.99 -8.64 4.64
C ASN A 111 40.72 -7.54 5.43
N GLU A 112 41.10 -7.84 6.66
CA GLU A 112 41.87 -6.94 7.50
C GLU A 112 43.37 -7.23 7.39
N ASN A 113 44.16 -6.22 7.01
CA ASN A 113 45.61 -6.36 6.95
C ASN A 113 46.22 -6.16 8.33
N THR A 114 46.51 -7.25 9.01
CA THR A 114 47.11 -7.29 10.37
C THR A 114 48.64 -7.42 10.37
N ALA A 115 49.30 -7.38 9.20
CA ALA A 115 50.76 -7.47 9.12
C ALA A 115 51.44 -6.30 9.87
N ALA A 116 52.62 -6.56 10.44
CA ALA A 116 53.39 -5.51 11.10
C ALA A 116 53.72 -4.35 10.16
N ASN A 117 53.81 -3.13 10.71
CA ASN A 117 54.11 -1.94 9.91
C ASN A 117 55.55 -1.94 9.43
N THR A 118 55.78 -1.61 8.17
CA THR A 118 57.06 -1.65 7.49
C THR A 118 57.66 -0.27 7.20
N GLY A 119 56.96 0.81 7.52
CA GLY A 119 57.34 2.18 7.17
C GLY A 119 56.96 2.59 5.72
N ASN A 120 56.69 1.63 4.85
CA ASN A 120 56.19 1.89 3.50
C ASN A 120 54.67 1.71 3.37
N ASP A 121 54.01 1.46 4.49
CA ASP A 121 52.58 1.19 4.52
C ASP A 121 51.73 2.41 4.17
N ARG A 122 50.52 2.13 3.71
CA ARG A 122 49.49 3.13 3.44
C ARG A 122 48.24 2.77 4.23
N PHE A 123 47.58 3.80 4.75
CA PHE A 123 46.39 3.69 5.59
C PHE A 123 45.30 4.59 5.06
N ILE A 124 44.09 4.09 5.05
CA ILE A 124 42.89 4.91 4.84
C ILE A 124 42.31 5.29 6.21
N TRP A 125 41.97 6.54 6.35
CA TRP A 125 41.33 7.08 7.54
C TRP A 125 39.96 7.63 7.22
N PHE A 126 38.95 7.10 7.90
CA PHE A 126 37.59 7.57 7.87
C PHE A 126 37.31 8.35 9.16
N GLY A 127 37.33 9.67 9.09
CA GLY A 127 37.35 10.50 10.29
C GLY A 127 38.61 10.30 11.12
N LYS A 128 38.50 10.48 12.43
CA LYS A 128 39.66 10.38 13.37
C LYS A 128 39.79 9.00 14.03
N ASP A 129 38.76 8.17 13.95
CA ASP A 129 38.64 6.97 14.79
C ASP A 129 38.72 5.65 14.00
N VAL A 130 38.62 5.67 12.68
CA VAL A 130 38.65 4.46 11.86
C VAL A 130 39.82 4.50 10.89
N CYS A 131 40.80 3.63 11.15
CA CYS A 131 42.00 3.43 10.33
C CYS A 131 42.02 2.01 9.79
N LYS A 132 42.30 1.83 8.50
CA LYS A 132 42.52 0.52 7.88
C LYS A 132 43.81 0.54 7.04
N LYS A 133 44.57 -0.54 7.13
CA LYS A 133 45.83 -0.70 6.40
C LYS A 133 45.58 -1.34 5.03
N PHE A 134 46.20 -0.80 4.00
CA PHE A 134 46.22 -1.37 2.65
C PHE A 134 47.09 -2.62 2.55
N PHE A 135 46.78 -3.49 1.61
CA PHE A 135 47.63 -4.59 1.19
C PHE A 135 48.58 -4.10 0.08
N ASP A 136 49.87 -4.22 0.30
CA ASP A 136 50.88 -3.94 -0.73
C ASP A 136 50.87 -5.07 -1.78
N LYS A 137 50.65 -4.70 -3.03
CA LYS A 137 50.65 -5.59 -4.20
C LYS A 137 51.97 -5.57 -4.98
N GLY A 138 52.93 -4.81 -4.51
CA GLY A 138 54.20 -4.55 -5.19
C GLY A 138 54.12 -3.43 -6.22
N ASN A 139 55.27 -2.99 -6.72
CA ASN A 139 55.39 -1.95 -7.73
C ASN A 139 54.70 -0.61 -7.40
N GLY A 140 54.49 -0.32 -6.12
CA GLY A 140 53.80 0.88 -5.65
C GLY A 140 52.28 0.80 -5.71
N ILE A 141 51.71 -0.36 -5.94
CA ILE A 141 50.27 -0.56 -5.93
C ILE A 141 49.80 -1.10 -4.60
N PHE A 142 48.73 -0.50 -4.04
CA PHE A 142 48.13 -0.93 -2.79
C PHE A 142 46.62 -1.10 -2.96
N GLU A 143 46.05 -2.15 -2.38
CA GLU A 143 44.62 -2.43 -2.49
C GLU A 143 43.98 -2.63 -1.12
N LEU A 144 42.71 -2.21 -1.00
CA LEU A 144 41.89 -2.44 0.17
C LEU A 144 40.40 -2.51 -0.26
N THR A 145 39.70 -3.54 0.21
CA THR A 145 38.24 -3.60 0.12
C THR A 145 37.67 -3.42 1.52
N VAL A 146 36.75 -2.50 1.70
CA VAL A 146 36.23 -2.12 3.01
C VAL A 146 34.80 -1.58 2.89
N ASP A 147 33.97 -1.87 3.90
CA ASP A 147 32.74 -1.14 4.15
C ASP A 147 33.08 0.25 4.70
N PHE A 148 32.48 1.28 4.13
CA PHE A 148 32.70 2.60 4.64
C PHE A 148 31.47 3.52 4.52
N ILE A 149 31.38 4.46 5.47
CA ILE A 149 30.35 5.50 5.53
C ILE A 149 30.94 6.77 4.94
N SER A 150 30.26 7.35 3.93
CA SER A 150 30.86 8.36 3.05
C SER A 150 30.72 9.81 3.48
N ASP A 151 30.01 10.14 4.53
CA ASP A 151 29.58 11.52 4.83
C ASP A 151 30.73 12.49 5.06
N TRP A 152 31.80 12.02 5.69
CA TRP A 152 32.99 12.84 5.99
C TRP A 152 34.11 12.64 4.97
N GLY A 153 33.96 11.68 4.03
CA GLY A 153 35.02 11.29 3.13
C GLY A 153 36.17 10.56 3.85
N PHE A 154 37.33 10.59 3.23
CA PHE A 154 38.50 9.89 3.75
C PHE A 154 39.83 10.64 3.45
N LEU A 155 40.89 10.23 4.13
CA LEU A 155 42.28 10.61 3.85
C LEU A 155 43.12 9.37 3.68
N ILE A 156 44.19 9.46 2.89
CA ILE A 156 45.28 8.47 2.86
C ILE A 156 46.44 9.01 3.72
N ARG A 157 46.97 8.16 4.58
CA ARG A 157 48.11 8.54 5.45
C ARG A 157 49.22 7.49 5.39
N THR A 158 50.42 7.92 5.74
CA THR A 158 51.57 7.02 5.88
C THR A 158 51.75 6.50 7.30
N SER A 159 50.82 6.76 8.20
CA SER A 159 50.85 6.32 9.60
C SER A 159 49.45 5.91 10.07
N ASP A 160 49.37 4.93 10.93
CA ASP A 160 48.23 4.48 11.71
C ASP A 160 48.08 5.22 13.06
N ASP A 161 49.03 6.10 13.40
CA ASP A 161 48.92 6.92 14.59
C ASP A 161 47.81 7.96 14.45
N PRO A 162 46.83 8.00 15.37
CA PRO A 162 45.71 8.95 15.30
C PRO A 162 46.16 10.40 15.52
N SER A 163 47.35 10.62 16.09
CA SER A 163 47.88 11.96 16.34
C SER A 163 48.05 12.73 15.03
N TRP A 164 47.42 13.91 14.94
CA TRP A 164 47.35 14.68 13.70
C TRP A 164 48.70 15.03 13.08
N PRO A 165 49.79 15.34 13.83
CA PRO A 165 51.09 15.67 13.23
C PRO A 165 51.87 14.46 12.72
N VAL A 166 51.49 13.23 13.05
CA VAL A 166 52.25 12.02 12.70
C VAL A 166 51.90 11.51 11.31
N GLY A 167 52.93 11.27 10.50
CA GLY A 167 52.82 10.80 9.12
C GLY A 167 52.33 11.85 8.12
N THR A 168 52.63 11.61 6.84
CA THR A 168 52.15 12.45 5.74
C THR A 168 50.72 12.13 5.40
N LYS A 169 49.91 13.15 5.17
CA LYS A 169 48.52 13.07 4.76
C LYS A 169 48.38 13.40 3.30
N TYR A 170 47.52 12.65 2.63
CA TYR A 170 47.18 12.83 1.24
C TYR A 170 45.66 12.89 1.12
N GLY A 171 45.17 13.93 0.48
CA GLY A 171 43.75 14.19 0.32
C GLY A 171 43.46 14.92 -0.97
N ALA A 172 42.31 15.61 -1.00
CA ALA A 172 41.94 16.47 -2.11
C ALA A 172 42.72 17.79 -2.10
N VAL A 173 42.91 18.39 -3.25
CA VAL A 173 43.56 19.71 -3.42
C VAL A 173 42.66 20.84 -2.91
N SER A 174 41.37 20.64 -2.86
CA SER A 174 40.38 21.54 -2.28
C SER A 174 39.11 20.77 -1.88
N GLU A 175 38.27 21.37 -1.07
CA GLU A 175 36.97 20.79 -0.66
C GLU A 175 36.00 20.61 -1.85
N ASP A 176 36.18 21.36 -2.94
CA ASP A 176 35.39 21.24 -4.15
C ASP A 176 35.82 20.09 -5.06
N SER A 177 37.03 19.53 -4.82
CA SER A 177 37.53 18.39 -5.58
C SER A 177 36.85 17.11 -5.15
N LYS A 178 35.98 16.56 -6.00
CA LYS A 178 35.20 15.34 -5.71
C LYS A 178 35.76 14.14 -6.49
N LEU A 179 35.91 13.00 -5.80
CA LEU A 179 36.30 11.73 -6.39
C LEU A 179 35.13 11.14 -7.19
N ARG A 180 35.43 10.55 -8.35
CA ARG A 180 34.50 9.79 -9.17
C ARG A 180 34.88 8.31 -9.18
N LEU A 181 33.88 7.42 -9.07
CA LEU A 181 34.12 5.98 -9.14
C LEU A 181 34.72 5.57 -10.49
N GLY A 182 35.71 4.69 -10.42
CA GLY A 182 36.43 4.19 -11.59
C GLY A 182 37.43 5.19 -12.23
N VAL A 183 37.50 6.42 -11.72
CA VAL A 183 38.40 7.45 -12.28
C VAL A 183 39.58 7.68 -11.30
N PRO A 184 40.87 7.61 -11.75
CA PRO A 184 42.01 7.92 -10.90
C PRO A 184 41.91 9.35 -10.37
N PHE A 185 41.92 9.48 -9.05
CA PHE A 185 41.91 10.76 -8.35
C PHE A 185 43.34 11.08 -7.83
N VAL A 186 43.86 12.23 -8.21
CA VAL A 186 45.22 12.65 -7.83
C VAL A 186 45.22 13.09 -6.37
N LEU A 187 46.11 12.46 -5.58
CA LEU A 187 46.29 12.75 -4.16
C LEU A 187 47.21 13.95 -3.96
N ASN A 188 46.82 14.85 -3.06
CA ASN A 188 47.58 16.05 -2.73
C ASN A 188 47.97 16.04 -1.25
N ASN A 189 49.22 16.40 -0.95
CA ASN A 189 49.75 16.44 0.42
C ASN A 189 49.99 17.85 0.96
N SER A 190 49.76 18.89 0.17
CA SER A 190 49.94 20.28 0.62
C SER A 190 48.71 20.84 1.31
N VAL A 191 47.52 20.54 0.81
CA VAL A 191 46.24 20.93 1.41
C VAL A 191 45.64 19.76 2.19
N ALA A 192 45.65 18.56 1.61
CA ALA A 192 45.10 17.33 2.18
C ALA A 192 43.67 17.48 2.72
N ALA A 193 42.78 18.13 1.95
CA ALA A 193 41.37 18.16 2.29
C ALA A 193 40.74 16.74 2.18
N ASN A 194 39.71 16.46 2.94
CA ASN A 194 39.03 15.19 2.87
C ASN A 194 38.55 14.87 1.45
N ILE A 195 38.82 13.65 1.00
CA ILE A 195 38.37 13.15 -0.28
C ILE A 195 36.91 12.70 -0.10
N VAL A 196 35.99 13.36 -0.76
CA VAL A 196 34.57 13.00 -0.75
C VAL A 196 34.13 12.60 -2.17
N PHE A 197 33.14 11.71 -2.22
CA PHE A 197 32.60 11.30 -3.51
C PHE A 197 31.82 12.42 -4.19
N SER A 198 31.86 12.44 -5.50
CA SER A 198 30.91 13.22 -6.30
C SER A 198 29.50 12.69 -6.06
N ASN A 199 28.54 13.58 -5.90
CA ASN A 199 27.12 13.20 -5.83
C ASN A 199 26.65 12.42 -7.08
N MET A 200 27.36 12.53 -8.21
CA MET A 200 27.09 11.78 -9.42
C MET A 200 27.52 10.30 -9.36
N ASP A 201 28.34 9.92 -8.37
CA ASP A 201 28.85 8.55 -8.23
C ASP A 201 28.18 7.78 -7.10
N ILE A 202 27.28 8.42 -6.36
CA ILE A 202 26.51 7.78 -5.29
C ILE A 202 25.33 7.07 -5.92
N TRP A 203 25.24 5.77 -5.71
CA TRP A 203 24.05 5.03 -6.07
C TRP A 203 22.87 5.50 -5.25
N LYS A 204 21.73 5.65 -5.92
CA LYS A 204 20.44 5.95 -5.32
C LYS A 204 19.49 4.81 -5.64
N TYR A 205 18.55 4.57 -4.75
CA TYR A 205 17.41 3.69 -4.98
C TYR A 205 16.13 4.48 -5.00
N HIS A 206 15.15 3.95 -5.71
CA HIS A 206 13.84 4.57 -5.84
C HIS A 206 12.91 4.12 -4.71
N SER A 207 12.12 5.07 -4.20
CA SER A 207 11.03 4.84 -3.26
C SER A 207 9.87 5.76 -3.59
N HIS A 208 8.82 5.19 -4.16
CA HIS A 208 7.62 5.94 -4.54
C HIS A 208 6.90 6.60 -3.34
N PHE A 209 7.02 5.99 -2.16
CA PHE A 209 6.37 6.48 -0.94
C PHE A 209 7.16 7.60 -0.23
N TYR A 210 8.12 8.22 -0.88
CA TYR A 210 8.90 9.34 -0.34
C TYR A 210 9.56 9.06 1.00
N THR A 211 9.96 7.82 1.23
CA THR A 211 10.60 7.39 2.48
C THR A 211 11.81 6.50 2.24
N ALA A 212 12.86 6.71 3.02
CA ALA A 212 14.04 5.85 3.01
C ALA A 212 13.79 4.43 3.56
N SER A 213 12.60 4.17 4.12
CA SER A 213 12.26 2.88 4.72
C SER A 213 11.77 1.84 3.71
N PHE A 214 11.39 2.26 2.50
CA PHE A 214 10.88 1.39 1.44
C PHE A 214 11.77 1.47 0.21
N ALA A 215 11.95 0.35 -0.47
CA ALA A 215 12.68 0.28 -1.73
C ALA A 215 11.82 -0.41 -2.79
N ASP A 216 11.60 0.25 -3.91
CA ASP A 216 10.73 -0.24 -4.96
C ASP A 216 11.34 -1.43 -5.70
N LEU A 217 10.52 -2.48 -5.88
CA LEU A 217 10.88 -3.68 -6.63
C LEU A 217 10.97 -3.38 -8.13
N ASN A 218 11.94 -3.97 -8.79
CA ASN A 218 12.21 -3.80 -10.22
C ASN A 218 11.74 -5.01 -11.03
N TYR A 219 10.58 -4.92 -11.62
CA TYR A 219 10.05 -5.97 -12.49
C TYR A 219 10.57 -5.90 -13.93
N GLY A 220 11.29 -4.83 -14.29
CA GLY A 220 11.70 -4.57 -15.67
C GLY A 220 10.52 -4.20 -16.57
N LYS A 221 10.68 -4.39 -17.87
CA LYS A 221 9.61 -4.09 -18.85
C LYS A 221 8.41 -5.00 -18.67
N VAL A 222 7.21 -4.44 -18.67
CA VAL A 222 5.96 -5.21 -18.58
C VAL A 222 5.83 -6.26 -19.68
N SER A 223 6.42 -6.02 -20.86
CA SER A 223 6.48 -6.99 -21.96
C SER A 223 7.43 -8.17 -21.71
N ALA A 224 8.30 -8.08 -20.71
CA ALA A 224 9.34 -9.08 -20.42
C ALA A 224 9.16 -9.78 -19.06
N LEU A 225 7.99 -9.65 -18.41
CA LEU A 225 7.71 -10.21 -17.08
C LEU A 225 8.03 -11.71 -16.94
N ALA A 226 7.83 -12.50 -18.02
CA ALA A 226 8.14 -13.92 -17.99
C ALA A 226 9.62 -14.24 -17.72
N THR A 227 10.51 -13.28 -17.93
CA THR A 227 11.96 -13.40 -17.68
C THR A 227 12.42 -12.57 -16.49
N SER A 228 11.51 -11.87 -15.80
CA SER A 228 11.83 -11.09 -14.62
C SER A 228 12.02 -12.00 -13.38
N PRO A 229 13.22 -12.03 -12.78
CA PRO A 229 13.44 -12.83 -11.57
C PRO A 229 12.53 -12.42 -10.41
N VAL A 230 12.29 -11.12 -10.25
CA VAL A 230 11.42 -10.58 -9.20
C VAL A 230 9.97 -11.03 -9.41
N PHE A 231 9.48 -11.00 -10.65
CA PHE A 231 8.13 -11.45 -10.95
C PHE A 231 7.95 -12.95 -10.65
N GLN A 232 8.94 -13.78 -11.01
CA GLN A 232 8.93 -15.21 -10.71
C GLN A 232 8.94 -15.47 -9.21
N GLU A 233 9.85 -14.80 -8.46
CA GLU A 233 9.97 -14.94 -7.01
C GLU A 233 8.66 -14.56 -6.30
N MET A 234 8.08 -13.41 -6.65
CA MET A 234 6.83 -12.95 -6.07
C MET A 234 5.66 -13.88 -6.42
N THR A 235 5.63 -14.39 -7.65
CA THR A 235 4.59 -15.34 -8.07
C THR A 235 4.72 -16.67 -7.35
N ASP A 236 5.94 -17.18 -7.18
CA ASP A 236 6.20 -18.47 -6.52
C ASP A 236 5.95 -18.38 -5.00
N ALA A 237 6.27 -17.25 -4.38
CA ALA A 237 5.91 -16.98 -2.99
C ALA A 237 4.38 -16.99 -2.78
N ALA A 238 3.62 -16.36 -3.70
CA ALA A 238 2.15 -16.39 -3.65
C ALA A 238 1.58 -17.82 -3.87
N LYS A 239 2.14 -18.61 -4.79
CA LYS A 239 1.80 -20.04 -4.98
C LYS A 239 2.06 -20.84 -3.71
N GLY A 240 3.16 -20.57 -3.00
CA GLY A 240 3.48 -21.19 -1.73
C GLY A 240 2.44 -20.90 -0.63
N TRP A 241 1.79 -19.75 -0.65
CA TRP A 241 0.66 -19.43 0.24
C TRP A 241 -0.63 -20.15 -0.19
N ILE A 242 -0.90 -20.27 -1.48
CA ILE A 242 -2.01 -21.09 -2.02
C ILE A 242 -1.85 -22.54 -1.56
N ASP A 243 -0.64 -23.11 -1.60
CA ASP A 243 -0.34 -24.46 -1.11
C ASP A 243 -0.60 -24.63 0.39
N ARG A 244 -0.49 -23.56 1.16
CA ARG A 244 -0.85 -23.55 2.60
C ARG A 244 -2.35 -23.35 2.85
N GLY A 245 -3.15 -23.21 1.78
CA GLY A 245 -4.61 -23.11 1.87
C GLY A 245 -5.16 -21.69 1.88
N VAL A 246 -4.37 -20.68 1.53
CA VAL A 246 -4.87 -19.31 1.35
C VAL A 246 -5.84 -19.26 0.17
N ASP A 247 -6.97 -18.57 0.34
CA ASP A 247 -8.07 -18.53 -0.62
C ASP A 247 -8.00 -17.31 -1.55
N GLY A 248 -7.07 -16.39 -1.30
CA GLY A 248 -6.91 -15.20 -2.12
C GLY A 248 -5.98 -14.15 -1.52
N PHE A 249 -5.89 -13.01 -2.19
CA PHE A 249 -4.97 -11.93 -1.82
C PHE A 249 -5.63 -10.55 -1.91
N ARG A 250 -5.25 -9.68 -0.99
CA ARG A 250 -5.36 -8.22 -1.17
C ARG A 250 -4.02 -7.72 -1.64
N LEU A 251 -3.98 -7.07 -2.79
CA LEU A 251 -2.76 -6.49 -3.35
C LEU A 251 -2.67 -5.02 -2.97
N ASP A 252 -1.61 -4.68 -2.26
CA ASP A 252 -1.32 -3.32 -1.80
C ASP A 252 -0.94 -2.40 -2.95
N ALA A 253 -1.50 -1.18 -2.95
CA ALA A 253 -1.05 -0.03 -3.74
C ALA A 253 -0.71 -0.34 -5.21
N VAL A 254 -1.53 -1.15 -5.89
CA VAL A 254 -1.22 -1.72 -7.22
C VAL A 254 -1.06 -0.68 -8.33
N LYS A 255 -1.49 0.56 -8.12
CA LYS A 255 -1.27 1.65 -9.08
C LYS A 255 0.18 2.17 -9.11
N HIS A 256 1.01 1.74 -8.17
CA HIS A 256 2.37 2.22 -7.97
C HIS A 256 3.45 1.22 -8.37
N ILE A 257 3.09 0.06 -8.96
CA ILE A 257 4.06 -0.94 -9.43
C ILE A 257 4.86 -0.38 -10.61
N TYR A 258 4.16 0.06 -11.66
CA TYR A 258 4.75 0.88 -12.73
C TYR A 258 4.35 2.34 -12.51
N HIS A 259 5.34 3.23 -12.52
CA HIS A 259 5.15 4.65 -12.20
C HIS A 259 4.58 5.44 -13.38
N ASN A 260 3.62 4.85 -14.06
CA ASN A 260 2.97 5.41 -15.23
C ASN A 260 1.44 5.36 -15.08
N ALA A 261 0.87 6.38 -14.47
CA ALA A 261 -0.57 6.45 -14.21
C ALA A 261 -1.45 6.49 -15.49
N LYS A 262 -0.85 6.76 -16.65
CA LYS A 262 -1.59 6.92 -17.93
C LYS A 262 -1.43 5.72 -18.88
N SER A 263 -0.62 4.71 -18.51
CA SER A 263 -0.41 3.52 -19.32
C SER A 263 -1.19 2.33 -18.80
N ASP A 264 -1.40 1.34 -19.66
CA ASP A 264 -1.98 0.06 -19.27
C ASP A 264 -0.95 -0.89 -18.60
N GLU A 265 0.26 -0.43 -18.23
CA GLU A 265 1.32 -1.28 -17.68
C GLU A 265 0.89 -1.95 -16.36
N ASN A 266 0.32 -1.20 -15.42
CA ASN A 266 -0.20 -1.78 -14.19
C ASN A 266 -1.33 -2.79 -14.44
N PRO A 267 -2.39 -2.50 -15.20
CA PRO A 267 -3.39 -3.50 -15.59
C PRO A 267 -2.81 -4.73 -16.30
N VAL A 268 -1.84 -4.57 -17.17
CA VAL A 268 -1.17 -5.69 -17.88
C VAL A 268 -0.37 -6.56 -16.92
N PHE A 269 0.42 -5.94 -16.04
CA PHE A 269 1.15 -6.64 -14.97
C PHE A 269 0.19 -7.44 -14.09
N LEU A 270 -0.84 -6.79 -13.58
CA LEU A 270 -1.83 -7.40 -12.69
C LEU A 270 -2.56 -8.55 -13.35
N LYS A 271 -2.91 -8.40 -14.64
CA LYS A 271 -3.52 -9.50 -15.40
C LYS A 271 -2.60 -10.71 -15.49
N LYS A 272 -1.33 -10.49 -15.81
CA LYS A 272 -0.34 -11.58 -15.92
C LYS A 272 -0.16 -12.28 -14.57
N PHE A 273 -0.04 -11.52 -13.48
CA PHE A 273 0.08 -12.05 -12.14
C PHE A 273 -1.17 -12.83 -11.71
N TYR A 274 -2.36 -12.26 -11.91
CA TYR A 274 -3.62 -12.91 -11.60
C TYR A 274 -3.84 -14.19 -12.40
N ASP A 275 -3.65 -14.16 -13.72
CA ASP A 275 -3.87 -15.32 -14.59
C ASP A 275 -2.98 -16.50 -14.21
N GLU A 276 -1.73 -16.24 -13.84
CA GLU A 276 -0.79 -17.26 -13.41
C GLU A 276 -1.19 -17.89 -12.07
N LEU A 277 -1.56 -17.07 -11.09
CA LEU A 277 -2.03 -17.57 -9.79
C LEU A 277 -3.37 -18.30 -9.89
N ASN A 278 -4.32 -17.77 -10.66
CA ASN A 278 -5.64 -18.39 -10.84
C ASN A 278 -5.53 -19.73 -11.57
N THR A 279 -4.64 -19.83 -12.57
CA THR A 279 -4.33 -21.09 -13.25
C THR A 279 -3.75 -22.10 -12.26
N TYR A 280 -2.80 -21.68 -11.43
CA TYR A 280 -2.22 -22.54 -10.39
C TYR A 280 -3.27 -22.99 -9.36
N TYR A 281 -4.11 -22.07 -8.88
CA TYR A 281 -5.17 -22.33 -7.92
C TYR A 281 -6.19 -23.36 -8.46
N LYS A 282 -6.64 -23.18 -9.71
CA LYS A 282 -7.52 -24.15 -10.38
C LYS A 282 -6.85 -25.50 -10.58
N GLY A 283 -5.55 -25.53 -10.84
CA GLY A 283 -4.73 -26.75 -10.91
C GLY A 283 -4.70 -27.56 -9.62
N LYS A 284 -5.04 -26.96 -8.46
CA LYS A 284 -5.21 -27.65 -7.18
C LYS A 284 -6.61 -28.26 -7.00
N GLY A 285 -7.43 -28.33 -8.03
CA GLY A 285 -8.78 -28.89 -8.00
C GLY A 285 -9.86 -27.95 -7.49
N LYS A 286 -9.57 -26.65 -7.43
CA LYS A 286 -10.56 -25.64 -7.05
C LYS A 286 -11.47 -25.32 -8.25
N THR A 287 -12.78 -25.22 -7.99
CA THR A 287 -13.80 -24.91 -9.01
C THR A 287 -14.01 -23.41 -9.15
N ASP A 288 -13.85 -22.67 -8.07
CA ASP A 288 -13.98 -21.21 -8.03
C ASP A 288 -12.71 -20.54 -8.57
N GLU A 289 -12.83 -19.26 -8.93
CA GLU A 289 -11.68 -18.42 -9.22
C GLU A 289 -10.99 -17.98 -7.93
N LEU A 290 -9.66 -17.82 -8.01
CA LEU A 290 -8.90 -17.22 -6.94
C LEU A 290 -9.41 -15.79 -6.70
N TYR A 291 -9.76 -15.45 -5.47
CA TYR A 291 -10.15 -14.10 -5.14
C TYR A 291 -8.91 -13.20 -5.00
N VAL A 292 -8.83 -12.18 -5.83
CA VAL A 292 -7.74 -11.18 -5.73
C VAL A 292 -8.37 -9.79 -5.83
N VAL A 293 -8.18 -9.00 -4.77
CA VAL A 293 -8.64 -7.62 -4.70
C VAL A 293 -7.45 -6.68 -4.69
N GLY A 294 -7.45 -5.68 -5.55
CA GLY A 294 -6.39 -4.66 -5.63
C GLY A 294 -6.80 -3.35 -4.96
N GLU A 295 -5.84 -2.70 -4.34
CA GLU A 295 -6.01 -1.35 -3.83
C GLU A 295 -5.54 -0.33 -4.87
N VAL A 296 -6.49 0.49 -5.32
CA VAL A 296 -6.26 1.68 -6.15
C VAL A 296 -6.93 2.86 -5.44
N LEU A 297 -6.19 3.53 -4.57
CA LEU A 297 -6.69 4.71 -3.85
C LEU A 297 -6.87 5.86 -4.85
N SER A 298 -8.06 5.96 -5.43
CA SER A 298 -8.45 6.98 -6.41
C SER A 298 -9.95 7.01 -6.64
N ASP A 299 -10.38 7.89 -7.55
CA ASP A 299 -11.77 7.93 -7.99
C ASP A 299 -12.12 6.79 -8.99
N ALA A 300 -13.41 6.65 -9.27
CA ALA A 300 -13.93 5.58 -10.11
C ALA A 300 -13.36 5.59 -11.54
N GLU A 301 -13.00 6.74 -12.09
CA GLU A 301 -12.47 6.87 -13.44
C GLU A 301 -11.03 6.31 -13.52
N GLU A 302 -10.20 6.58 -12.52
CA GLU A 302 -8.85 6.02 -12.42
C GLU A 302 -8.86 4.54 -12.02
N VAL A 303 -9.81 4.09 -11.19
CA VAL A 303 -9.95 2.69 -10.77
C VAL A 303 -10.41 1.79 -11.92
N ALA A 304 -11.33 2.26 -12.75
CA ALA A 304 -11.99 1.45 -13.79
C ALA A 304 -11.04 0.66 -14.71
N PRO A 305 -9.93 1.23 -15.23
CA PRO A 305 -8.99 0.50 -16.09
C PRO A 305 -8.34 -0.72 -15.43
N TYR A 306 -8.18 -0.72 -14.11
CA TYR A 306 -7.53 -1.82 -13.36
C TYR A 306 -8.36 -3.10 -13.34
N TYR A 307 -9.67 -3.02 -13.60
CA TYR A 307 -10.51 -4.20 -13.82
C TYR A 307 -10.12 -5.03 -15.05
N LYS A 308 -9.36 -4.48 -15.99
CA LYS A 308 -8.72 -5.28 -17.06
C LYS A 308 -7.72 -6.29 -16.48
N GLY A 309 -7.12 -5.97 -15.35
CA GLY A 309 -6.09 -6.79 -14.69
C GLY A 309 -6.61 -7.68 -13.58
N LEU A 310 -7.55 -7.20 -12.76
CA LEU A 310 -8.02 -7.89 -11.56
C LEU A 310 -9.53 -8.10 -11.54
N PRO A 311 -10.02 -9.18 -10.89
CA PRO A 311 -11.45 -9.42 -10.75
C PRO A 311 -12.14 -8.47 -9.76
N ALA A 312 -11.41 -8.00 -8.72
CA ALA A 312 -11.94 -7.15 -7.67
C ALA A 312 -11.03 -5.97 -7.38
N LEU A 313 -11.64 -4.83 -7.05
CA LEU A 313 -10.93 -3.62 -6.61
C LEU A 313 -11.68 -2.96 -5.46
N PHE A 314 -10.95 -2.33 -4.54
CA PHE A 314 -11.55 -1.50 -3.50
C PHE A 314 -12.19 -0.26 -4.11
N GLU A 315 -13.41 0.04 -3.63
CA GLU A 315 -14.26 1.10 -4.16
C GLU A 315 -14.27 2.32 -3.21
N PHE A 316 -13.35 3.23 -3.43
CA PHE A 316 -13.21 4.46 -2.63
C PHE A 316 -14.30 5.49 -2.94
N SER A 317 -14.74 5.60 -4.20
CA SER A 317 -15.77 6.54 -4.60
C SER A 317 -17.13 6.26 -3.93
N PHE A 318 -17.45 4.97 -3.67
CA PHE A 318 -18.61 4.58 -2.89
C PHE A 318 -18.58 5.20 -1.49
N TRP A 319 -17.46 5.05 -0.80
CA TRP A 319 -17.28 5.56 0.56
C TRP A 319 -17.38 7.10 0.59
N TYR A 320 -16.60 7.79 -0.22
CA TYR A 320 -16.59 9.26 -0.24
C TYR A 320 -17.96 9.82 -0.61
N ARG A 321 -18.66 9.16 -1.53
CA ARG A 321 -20.02 9.55 -1.90
C ARG A 321 -21.02 9.33 -0.76
N LEU A 322 -20.90 8.22 -0.03
CA LEU A 322 -21.77 7.90 1.10
C LEU A 322 -21.54 8.85 2.27
N GLU A 323 -20.30 9.08 2.66
CA GLU A 323 -19.92 10.02 3.71
C GLU A 323 -20.48 11.41 3.43
N TRP A 324 -20.23 11.91 2.22
CA TRP A 324 -20.75 13.22 1.81
C TRP A 324 -22.29 13.26 1.87
N ALA A 325 -22.96 12.23 1.36
CA ALA A 325 -24.43 12.19 1.29
C ALA A 325 -25.08 12.18 2.67
N ILE A 326 -24.56 11.39 3.61
CA ILE A 326 -25.07 11.33 4.98
C ILE A 326 -24.82 12.65 5.71
N ASN A 327 -23.62 13.22 5.60
CA ASN A 327 -23.28 14.46 6.30
C ASN A 327 -24.06 15.68 5.77
N ASN A 328 -24.44 15.66 4.49
CA ASN A 328 -25.25 16.73 3.89
C ASN A 328 -26.75 16.40 3.83
N GLY A 329 -27.18 15.26 4.34
CA GLY A 329 -28.60 14.85 4.34
C GLY A 329 -29.18 14.70 2.94
N THR A 330 -28.36 14.32 1.92
CA THR A 330 -28.74 14.30 0.51
C THR A 330 -28.61 12.92 -0.08
N GLY A 331 -29.74 12.20 -0.20
CA GLY A 331 -29.80 10.81 -0.69
C GLY A 331 -30.17 10.63 -2.15
N ARG A 332 -30.94 11.55 -2.75
CA ARG A 332 -31.59 11.32 -4.06
C ARG A 332 -30.66 10.99 -5.22
N TYR A 333 -29.44 11.47 -5.20
CA TYR A 333 -28.45 11.20 -6.25
C TYR A 333 -27.62 9.92 -6.00
N PHE A 334 -27.68 9.36 -4.80
CA PHE A 334 -26.78 8.27 -4.40
C PHE A 334 -26.85 7.07 -5.35
N ALA A 335 -28.06 6.55 -5.61
CA ALA A 335 -28.23 5.41 -6.52
C ALA A 335 -27.73 5.69 -7.94
N LYS A 336 -27.98 6.92 -8.47
CA LYS A 336 -27.49 7.34 -9.78
C LYS A 336 -25.97 7.30 -9.85
N ASP A 337 -25.29 7.88 -8.84
CA ASP A 337 -23.84 8.01 -8.83
C ASP A 337 -23.18 6.64 -8.74
N ILE A 338 -23.66 5.76 -7.85
CA ILE A 338 -23.15 4.38 -7.74
C ILE A 338 -23.35 3.62 -9.07
N LEU A 339 -24.49 3.74 -9.71
CA LEU A 339 -24.74 3.09 -11.01
C LEU A 339 -23.84 3.65 -12.12
N SER A 340 -23.45 4.92 -12.05
CA SER A 340 -22.49 5.49 -13.01
C SER A 340 -21.10 4.90 -12.84
N TYR A 341 -20.64 4.68 -11.60
CA TYR A 341 -19.36 3.99 -11.32
C TYR A 341 -19.41 2.55 -11.83
N GLN A 342 -20.48 1.81 -11.54
CA GLN A 342 -20.69 0.45 -12.03
C GLN A 342 -20.65 0.34 -13.55
N GLN A 343 -21.17 1.34 -14.26
CA GLN A 343 -21.11 1.39 -15.72
C GLN A 343 -19.66 1.52 -16.21
N LEU A 344 -18.83 2.34 -15.56
CA LEU A 344 -17.40 2.45 -15.90
C LEU A 344 -16.67 1.12 -15.69
N TYR A 345 -16.92 0.43 -14.56
CA TYR A 345 -16.27 -0.84 -14.24
C TYR A 345 -16.64 -1.93 -15.24
N ARG A 346 -17.92 -2.03 -15.57
CA ARG A 346 -18.46 -3.03 -16.51
C ARG A 346 -17.86 -2.90 -17.91
N THR A 347 -17.49 -1.71 -18.36
CA THR A 347 -16.84 -1.52 -19.67
C THR A 347 -15.45 -2.14 -19.73
N ASN A 348 -14.80 -2.36 -18.57
CA ASN A 348 -13.47 -2.96 -18.47
C ASN A 348 -13.53 -4.46 -18.14
N ARG A 349 -14.55 -4.89 -17.38
CA ARG A 349 -14.77 -6.30 -17.01
C ARG A 349 -16.26 -6.55 -16.73
N GLU A 350 -16.86 -7.48 -17.42
CA GLU A 350 -18.29 -7.80 -17.24
C GLU A 350 -18.60 -8.32 -15.82
N ASN A 351 -17.78 -9.27 -15.33
CA ASN A 351 -17.92 -9.89 -14.01
C ASN A 351 -16.95 -9.24 -13.00
N TYR A 352 -16.97 -7.92 -12.91
CA TYR A 352 -16.21 -7.18 -11.91
C TYR A 352 -16.83 -7.30 -10.52
N ILE A 353 -16.02 -7.15 -9.49
CA ILE A 353 -16.44 -7.15 -8.08
C ILE A 353 -15.98 -5.82 -7.45
N GLU A 354 -16.97 -5.01 -7.04
CA GLU A 354 -16.71 -3.83 -6.23
C GLU A 354 -16.47 -4.28 -4.77
N ALA A 355 -15.29 -4.07 -4.22
CA ALA A 355 -15.02 -4.25 -2.80
C ALA A 355 -15.39 -2.95 -2.07
N THR A 356 -16.68 -2.81 -1.72
CA THR A 356 -17.19 -1.62 -1.03
C THR A 356 -16.78 -1.61 0.43
N LYS A 357 -16.47 -0.45 0.99
CA LYS A 357 -16.04 -0.28 2.37
C LYS A 357 -16.49 1.06 2.95
N LEU A 358 -16.37 1.25 4.26
CA LEU A 358 -16.57 2.54 4.93
C LEU A 358 -15.26 3.15 5.41
N SER A 359 -14.33 2.35 5.88
CA SER A 359 -13.00 2.77 6.32
C SER A 359 -11.99 1.65 6.10
N ASN A 360 -10.72 1.92 6.39
CA ASN A 360 -9.65 0.95 6.42
C ASN A 360 -8.56 1.37 7.43
N HIS A 361 -7.42 0.67 7.43
CA HIS A 361 -6.30 0.91 8.34
C HIS A 361 -5.45 2.14 8.00
N ASP A 362 -5.73 2.82 6.88
CA ASP A 362 -5.01 4.00 6.38
C ASP A 362 -5.89 5.25 6.29
N GLU A 363 -7.17 5.13 6.67
CA GLU A 363 -8.14 6.22 6.66
C GLU A 363 -8.73 6.46 8.05
N ASP A 364 -9.24 7.65 8.27
CA ASP A 364 -9.98 7.96 9.49
C ASP A 364 -11.18 7.03 9.66
N ARG A 365 -11.40 6.60 10.90
CA ARG A 365 -12.51 5.71 11.26
C ARG A 365 -13.89 6.34 11.00
N THR A 366 -14.87 5.51 10.67
CA THR A 366 -16.28 5.93 10.46
C THR A 366 -16.86 6.71 11.62
N GLY A 367 -16.58 6.30 12.86
CA GLY A 367 -17.05 7.02 14.04
C GLY A 367 -16.58 8.47 14.08
N LEU A 368 -15.35 8.77 13.63
CA LEU A 368 -14.87 10.15 13.52
C LEU A 368 -15.59 10.91 12.39
N LYS A 369 -15.73 10.28 11.22
CA LYS A 369 -16.35 10.86 10.02
C LYS A 369 -17.80 11.27 10.21
N PHE A 370 -18.48 10.67 11.17
CA PHE A 370 -19.88 10.94 11.53
C PHE A 370 -20.04 11.61 12.89
N ASP A 371 -19.00 12.23 13.44
CA ASP A 371 -19.03 12.93 14.73
C ASP A 371 -19.55 12.02 15.87
N ARG A 372 -19.26 10.72 15.82
CA ARG A 372 -19.75 9.70 16.76
C ARG A 372 -21.27 9.64 16.85
N SER A 373 -21.95 9.93 15.74
CA SER A 373 -23.39 9.80 15.64
C SER A 373 -23.79 8.37 15.30
N GLU A 374 -24.17 7.60 16.29
CA GLU A 374 -24.61 6.21 16.12
C GLU A 374 -25.70 6.05 15.05
N ALA A 375 -26.62 7.03 14.96
CA ALA A 375 -27.68 7.01 13.93
C ALA A 375 -27.12 7.11 12.51
N LYS A 376 -26.08 7.94 12.29
CA LYS A 376 -25.39 8.04 11.00
C LYS A 376 -24.56 6.80 10.71
N GLU A 377 -23.88 6.27 11.73
CA GLU A 377 -23.07 5.03 11.61
C GLU A 377 -23.94 3.83 11.26
N LYS A 378 -25.11 3.68 11.92
CA LYS A 378 -26.12 2.67 11.57
C LYS A 378 -26.61 2.82 10.15
N LEU A 379 -26.92 4.03 9.71
CA LEU A 379 -27.32 4.30 8.34
C LEU A 379 -26.23 3.88 7.35
N ALA A 380 -24.98 4.27 7.59
CA ALA A 380 -23.84 3.92 6.75
C ALA A 380 -23.65 2.40 6.63
N ALA A 381 -23.71 1.69 7.76
CA ALA A 381 -23.66 0.22 7.81
C ALA A 381 -24.78 -0.43 6.97
N VAL A 382 -26.01 0.06 7.12
CA VAL A 382 -27.15 -0.47 6.38
C VAL A 382 -27.03 -0.18 4.88
N VAL A 383 -26.55 0.99 4.49
CA VAL A 383 -26.30 1.32 3.08
C VAL A 383 -25.20 0.40 2.51
N LEU A 384 -24.08 0.22 3.21
CA LEU A 384 -23.01 -0.70 2.81
C LEU A 384 -23.54 -2.12 2.57
N LEU A 385 -24.34 -2.63 3.50
CA LEU A 385 -24.83 -4.01 3.46
C LEU A 385 -26.01 -4.23 2.51
N THR A 386 -26.68 -3.16 2.05
CA THR A 386 -27.82 -3.25 1.12
C THR A 386 -27.47 -2.83 -0.31
N ALA A 387 -26.40 -2.08 -0.52
CA ALA A 387 -25.91 -1.73 -1.85
C ALA A 387 -25.31 -2.96 -2.58
N ALA A 388 -25.02 -2.79 -3.87
CA ALA A 388 -24.30 -3.80 -4.65
C ALA A 388 -22.81 -3.85 -4.23
N GLY A 389 -22.09 -4.84 -4.72
CA GLY A 389 -20.67 -5.05 -4.38
C GLY A 389 -20.44 -6.11 -3.29
N ALA A 390 -19.19 -6.34 -2.93
CA ALA A 390 -18.76 -7.20 -1.84
C ALA A 390 -18.35 -6.30 -0.66
N PRO A 391 -19.16 -6.19 0.40
CA PRO A 391 -18.88 -5.28 1.50
C PRO A 391 -17.73 -5.79 2.35
N TYR A 392 -16.79 -4.90 2.65
CA TYR A 392 -15.71 -5.07 3.62
C TYR A 392 -16.05 -4.28 4.87
N ILE A 393 -15.93 -4.92 6.01
CA ILE A 393 -16.11 -4.33 7.34
C ILE A 393 -14.73 -4.22 7.97
N TYR A 394 -14.27 -3.00 8.22
CA TYR A 394 -13.03 -2.81 8.94
C TYR A 394 -13.27 -3.04 10.44
N TYR A 395 -12.56 -3.97 11.05
CA TYR A 395 -12.81 -4.40 12.43
C TYR A 395 -12.92 -3.19 13.39
N GLY A 396 -13.88 -3.26 14.29
CA GLY A 396 -14.19 -2.19 15.24
C GLY A 396 -15.15 -1.12 14.71
N GLU A 397 -15.38 -1.01 13.38
CA GLU A 397 -16.40 -0.09 12.87
C GLU A 397 -17.80 -0.50 13.28
N GLU A 398 -18.05 -1.82 13.46
CA GLU A 398 -19.29 -2.38 13.96
C GLU A 398 -19.54 -2.08 15.45
N LEU A 399 -18.53 -1.59 16.16
CA LEU A 399 -18.64 -1.12 17.55
C LEU A 399 -18.71 0.41 17.63
N GLY A 400 -18.48 1.13 16.53
CA GLY A 400 -18.39 2.60 16.53
C GLY A 400 -16.99 3.12 16.88
N PHE A 401 -15.92 2.37 16.58
CA PHE A 401 -14.56 2.85 16.76
C PHE A 401 -14.35 4.14 15.98
N TYR A 402 -13.69 5.10 16.65
CA TYR A 402 -13.25 6.35 16.05
C TYR A 402 -11.73 6.49 16.17
N GLY A 403 -11.15 7.34 15.35
CA GLY A 403 -9.71 7.59 15.31
C GLY A 403 -9.35 8.35 14.06
N ILE A 404 -8.30 9.16 14.17
CA ILE A 404 -7.73 9.93 13.08
C ILE A 404 -6.37 9.37 12.71
N THR A 405 -6.06 9.34 11.42
CA THR A 405 -4.74 8.94 10.92
C THR A 405 -3.68 9.97 11.29
N LYS A 406 -2.42 9.53 11.45
CA LYS A 406 -1.25 10.38 11.75
C LYS A 406 -1.28 11.09 13.10
N GLU A 407 -2.12 10.66 14.03
CA GLU A 407 -2.08 11.10 15.42
C GLU A 407 -1.35 10.10 16.32
N GLY A 408 -0.79 10.60 17.41
CA GLY A 408 0.02 9.82 18.35
C GLY A 408 1.31 9.34 17.70
N ASN A 409 1.56 8.03 17.71
CA ASN A 409 2.69 7.38 17.03
C ASN A 409 2.26 6.89 15.63
N GLY A 410 1.85 7.79 14.74
CA GLY A 410 1.35 7.45 13.41
C GLY A 410 -0.13 7.04 13.43
N ASP A 411 -0.47 5.88 12.86
CA ASP A 411 -1.86 5.43 12.67
C ASP A 411 -2.40 4.59 13.84
N GLN A 412 -1.82 4.69 15.04
CA GLN A 412 -2.18 3.84 16.18
C GLN A 412 -3.67 3.92 16.52
N HIS A 413 -4.30 5.10 16.41
CA HIS A 413 -5.70 5.29 16.79
C HIS A 413 -6.71 4.70 15.80
N VAL A 414 -6.30 4.48 14.55
CA VAL A 414 -7.14 3.76 13.59
C VAL A 414 -6.88 2.26 13.58
N ARG A 415 -5.87 1.77 14.33
CA ARG A 415 -5.45 0.35 14.39
C ARG A 415 -5.51 -0.24 15.81
N GLU A 416 -6.35 0.30 16.68
CA GLU A 416 -6.51 -0.18 18.04
C GLU A 416 -7.04 -1.63 18.08
N PRO A 417 -6.64 -2.44 19.10
CA PRO A 417 -7.14 -3.79 19.28
C PRO A 417 -8.66 -3.83 19.47
N MET A 418 -9.27 -4.95 19.02
CA MET A 418 -10.70 -5.20 19.18
C MET A 418 -11.11 -5.24 20.66
N GLN A 419 -12.25 -4.64 20.98
CA GLN A 419 -12.81 -4.55 22.34
C GLN A 419 -13.80 -5.69 22.55
N TRP A 420 -13.31 -6.84 23.01
CA TRP A 420 -14.17 -8.03 23.24
C TRP A 420 -15.04 -7.90 24.49
N GLY A 421 -14.54 -7.23 25.54
CA GLY A 421 -15.22 -7.10 26.81
C GLY A 421 -14.99 -8.26 27.79
N ASP A 422 -13.96 -9.06 27.53
CA ASP A 422 -13.55 -10.20 28.34
C ASP A 422 -12.00 -10.27 28.44
N ASP A 423 -11.48 -11.35 29.05
CA ASP A 423 -10.05 -11.56 29.26
C ASP A 423 -9.23 -11.70 27.96
N THR A 424 -9.89 -11.82 26.79
CA THR A 424 -9.23 -11.88 25.49
C THR A 424 -8.97 -10.49 24.90
N THR A 425 -9.53 -9.43 25.48
CA THR A 425 -9.27 -8.04 25.06
C THR A 425 -7.82 -7.68 25.33
N THR A 426 -7.09 -7.34 24.25
CA THR A 426 -5.69 -6.91 24.37
C THR A 426 -5.59 -5.60 25.15
N ASP A 427 -4.72 -5.58 26.17
CA ASP A 427 -4.43 -4.37 26.92
C ASP A 427 -3.56 -3.42 26.10
N TYR A 428 -4.09 -2.23 25.77
CA TYR A 428 -3.43 -1.22 24.96
C TYR A 428 -3.52 0.15 25.62
N MET A 429 -2.42 0.58 26.22
CA MET A 429 -2.36 1.78 27.08
C MET A 429 -2.56 3.13 26.36
N GLY A 430 -2.50 3.16 25.04
CA GLY A 430 -2.66 4.38 24.23
C GLY A 430 -4.01 4.51 23.55
N GLY A 431 -4.92 3.57 23.77
CA GLY A 431 -6.19 3.48 23.05
C GLY A 431 -7.19 4.56 23.47
N ILE A 432 -7.86 5.17 22.50
CA ILE A 432 -8.92 6.15 22.72
C ILE A 432 -10.31 5.54 22.75
N ASN A 433 -10.49 4.34 22.19
CA ASN A 433 -11.78 3.65 22.09
C ASN A 433 -12.12 2.86 23.35
N ARG A 434 -11.12 2.36 24.10
CA ARG A 434 -11.30 1.45 25.23
C ARG A 434 -12.28 1.93 26.31
N SER A 435 -12.32 3.23 26.60
CA SER A 435 -13.17 3.81 27.64
C SER A 435 -14.39 4.56 27.12
N SER A 436 -14.56 4.59 25.81
CA SER A 436 -15.54 5.47 25.14
C SER A 436 -16.41 4.76 24.11
N VAL A 437 -16.14 3.49 23.85
CA VAL A 437 -16.91 2.62 22.96
C VAL A 437 -17.26 1.36 23.73
N GLU A 438 -18.54 0.96 23.70
CA GLU A 438 -19.00 -0.29 24.30
C GLU A 438 -18.39 -1.49 23.58
N SER A 439 -18.00 -2.49 24.38
CA SER A 439 -17.41 -3.74 23.90
C SER A 439 -18.41 -4.61 23.12
N VAL A 440 -17.89 -5.65 22.45
CA VAL A 440 -18.71 -6.70 21.83
C VAL A 440 -19.70 -7.29 22.84
N ALA A 441 -19.21 -7.66 24.05
CA ALA A 441 -20.05 -8.28 25.07
C ALA A 441 -21.19 -7.37 25.53
N GLU A 442 -20.96 -6.07 25.65
CA GLU A 442 -21.98 -5.09 26.02
C GLU A 442 -22.97 -4.87 24.89
N GLN A 443 -22.49 -4.57 23.68
CA GLN A 443 -23.38 -4.31 22.53
C GLN A 443 -24.21 -5.51 22.09
N GLN A 444 -23.76 -6.74 22.34
CA GLN A 444 -24.57 -7.94 22.10
C GLN A 444 -25.84 -8.01 22.97
N GLN A 445 -25.85 -7.36 24.13
CA GLN A 445 -27.02 -7.32 25.01
C GLN A 445 -28.04 -6.22 24.64
N ASP A 446 -27.65 -5.24 23.82
CA ASP A 446 -28.56 -4.21 23.32
C ASP A 446 -29.01 -4.50 21.90
N GLU A 447 -30.25 -4.97 21.74
CA GLU A 447 -30.83 -5.27 20.42
C GLU A 447 -30.80 -4.08 19.45
N THR A 448 -30.66 -2.87 19.97
CA THR A 448 -30.61 -1.64 19.17
C THR A 448 -29.20 -1.16 18.86
N SER A 449 -28.15 -1.83 19.37
CA SER A 449 -26.76 -1.43 19.19
C SER A 449 -26.30 -1.37 17.72
N LEU A 450 -25.18 -0.71 17.48
CA LEU A 450 -24.56 -0.69 16.16
C LEU A 450 -24.13 -2.10 15.73
N LEU A 451 -23.55 -2.89 16.64
CA LEU A 451 -23.15 -4.28 16.38
C LEU A 451 -24.37 -5.13 15.95
N ASN A 452 -25.49 -5.05 16.67
CA ASN A 452 -26.68 -5.81 16.32
C ASN A 452 -27.32 -5.34 15.01
N THR A 453 -27.14 -4.07 14.62
CA THR A 453 -27.49 -3.57 13.28
C THR A 453 -26.63 -4.24 12.20
N TYR A 454 -25.31 -4.33 12.37
CA TYR A 454 -24.43 -5.06 11.44
C TYR A 454 -24.82 -6.53 11.31
N LEU A 455 -25.04 -7.21 12.45
CA LEU A 455 -25.44 -8.62 12.48
C LEU A 455 -26.77 -8.86 11.74
N ALA A 456 -27.78 -8.03 11.99
CA ALA A 456 -29.10 -8.14 11.36
C ALA A 456 -29.02 -7.98 9.83
N PHE A 457 -28.32 -6.97 9.33
CA PHE A 457 -28.22 -6.70 7.89
C PHE A 457 -27.23 -7.61 7.17
N THR A 458 -26.19 -8.11 7.83
CA THR A 458 -25.35 -9.19 7.30
C THR A 458 -26.15 -10.47 7.13
N LYS A 459 -26.95 -10.85 8.13
CA LYS A 459 -27.87 -11.99 8.03
C LYS A 459 -28.88 -11.80 6.90
N LEU A 460 -29.51 -10.63 6.79
CA LEU A 460 -30.44 -10.30 5.71
C LEU A 460 -29.74 -10.45 4.35
N ARG A 461 -28.55 -9.89 4.18
CA ARG A 461 -27.77 -10.00 2.93
C ARG A 461 -27.51 -11.46 2.55
N ASN A 462 -27.12 -12.29 3.50
CA ASN A 462 -26.84 -13.70 3.26
C ASN A 462 -28.11 -14.55 3.03
N THR A 463 -29.27 -14.08 3.51
CA THR A 463 -30.55 -14.79 3.34
C THR A 463 -31.14 -14.61 1.94
N TYR A 464 -31.00 -13.40 1.36
CA TYR A 464 -31.62 -13.07 0.09
C TYR A 464 -30.57 -12.97 -1.03
N SER A 465 -30.73 -13.79 -2.07
CA SER A 465 -29.79 -13.86 -3.19
C SER A 465 -29.71 -12.54 -3.97
N ALA A 466 -30.81 -11.80 -4.06
CA ALA A 466 -30.85 -10.47 -4.64
C ALA A 466 -30.03 -9.47 -3.83
N MET A 467 -30.01 -9.58 -2.51
CA MET A 467 -29.16 -8.72 -1.66
C MET A 467 -27.69 -9.07 -1.79
N ALA A 468 -27.35 -10.36 -1.80
CA ALA A 468 -25.94 -10.80 -1.89
C ALA A 468 -25.33 -10.49 -3.26
N MET A 469 -26.04 -10.83 -4.37
CA MET A 469 -25.49 -10.88 -5.72
C MET A 469 -26.38 -10.22 -6.78
N GLY A 470 -27.49 -9.57 -6.40
CA GLY A 470 -28.42 -8.97 -7.36
C GLY A 470 -27.90 -7.68 -7.97
N ALA A 471 -28.34 -7.39 -9.19
CA ALA A 471 -28.10 -6.09 -9.80
C ALA A 471 -28.83 -4.98 -9.03
N MET A 472 -28.24 -3.79 -9.03
CA MET A 472 -28.87 -2.59 -8.48
C MET A 472 -29.53 -1.79 -9.61
N SER A 473 -30.71 -1.20 -9.32
CA SER A 473 -31.35 -0.24 -10.22
C SER A 473 -32.06 0.85 -9.42
N LYS A 474 -32.22 2.02 -10.01
CA LYS A 474 -32.92 3.16 -9.38
C LYS A 474 -34.39 2.83 -9.11
N HIS A 475 -34.92 3.40 -8.04
CA HIS A 475 -36.38 3.44 -7.83
C HIS A 475 -37.05 4.40 -8.80
N ASP A 476 -38.25 4.06 -9.27
CA ASP A 476 -38.95 4.81 -10.33
C ASP A 476 -39.35 6.23 -9.88
N VAL A 477 -39.72 6.41 -8.62
CA VAL A 477 -40.21 7.67 -8.06
C VAL A 477 -39.20 8.39 -7.20
N TYR A 478 -38.48 7.65 -6.33
CA TYR A 478 -37.54 8.23 -5.36
C TYR A 478 -36.11 8.16 -5.92
N ASN A 479 -35.81 9.07 -6.84
CA ASN A 479 -34.53 9.14 -7.56
C ASN A 479 -34.12 10.61 -7.81
N GLU A 480 -33.04 10.83 -8.54
CA GLU A 480 -32.45 12.15 -8.81
C GLU A 480 -33.42 13.16 -9.46
N SER A 481 -34.49 12.70 -10.12
CA SER A 481 -35.44 13.58 -10.78
C SER A 481 -36.51 14.15 -9.84
N ASN A 482 -36.60 13.65 -8.59
CA ASN A 482 -37.66 14.03 -7.64
C ASN A 482 -37.09 14.90 -6.50
N GLU A 483 -37.06 16.20 -6.72
CA GLU A 483 -36.48 17.19 -5.78
C GLU A 483 -37.20 17.25 -4.42
N LYS A 484 -38.48 16.86 -4.36
CA LYS A 484 -39.26 16.85 -3.12
C LYS A 484 -38.63 15.91 -2.07
N TYR A 485 -37.93 14.86 -2.51
CA TYR A 485 -37.39 13.81 -1.68
C TYR A 485 -35.85 13.84 -1.68
N ASN A 486 -35.27 15.02 -1.56
CA ASN A 486 -33.80 15.21 -1.63
C ASN A 486 -33.01 14.34 -0.64
N ASN A 487 -33.58 14.06 0.52
CA ASN A 487 -32.96 13.25 1.59
C ASN A 487 -33.17 11.73 1.42
N ILE A 488 -33.94 11.28 0.43
CA ILE A 488 -34.25 9.87 0.23
C ILE A 488 -33.30 9.25 -0.79
N ALA A 489 -32.71 8.11 -0.44
CA ALA A 489 -32.05 7.20 -1.35
C ALA A 489 -32.85 5.91 -1.46
N ALA A 490 -33.17 5.51 -2.70
CA ALA A 490 -34.00 4.34 -2.95
C ALA A 490 -33.50 3.56 -4.18
N TRP A 491 -33.47 2.23 -4.06
CA TRP A 491 -33.10 1.36 -5.17
C TRP A 491 -33.73 -0.02 -5.05
N TYR A 492 -33.75 -0.73 -6.16
CA TYR A 492 -34.04 -2.16 -6.19
C TYR A 492 -32.76 -2.98 -6.24
N ARG A 493 -32.82 -4.17 -5.64
CA ARG A 493 -31.87 -5.27 -5.83
C ARG A 493 -32.62 -6.42 -6.47
N THR A 494 -32.10 -6.94 -7.59
CA THR A 494 -32.81 -7.97 -8.38
C THR A 494 -31.90 -9.11 -8.79
N LYS A 495 -32.33 -10.35 -8.55
CA LYS A 495 -31.68 -11.56 -9.05
C LYS A 495 -32.72 -12.62 -9.40
N GLY A 496 -32.82 -12.99 -10.69
CA GLY A 496 -33.88 -13.87 -11.17
C GLY A 496 -35.24 -13.27 -10.87
N SER A 497 -36.11 -14.02 -10.21
CA SER A 497 -37.45 -13.58 -9.78
C SER A 497 -37.42 -12.84 -8.41
N GLU A 498 -36.33 -12.82 -7.70
CA GLU A 498 -36.25 -12.12 -6.42
C GLU A 498 -35.98 -10.63 -6.65
N LYS A 499 -36.89 -9.78 -6.17
CA LYS A 499 -36.77 -8.31 -6.22
C LYS A 499 -36.98 -7.72 -4.83
N ILE A 500 -36.04 -6.89 -4.39
CA ILE A 500 -36.04 -6.26 -3.07
C ILE A 500 -35.96 -4.75 -3.25
N LEU A 501 -36.81 -4.02 -2.55
CA LEU A 501 -36.82 -2.56 -2.45
C LEU A 501 -36.06 -2.14 -1.19
N VAL A 502 -35.16 -1.20 -1.34
CA VAL A 502 -34.39 -0.58 -0.26
C VAL A 502 -34.68 0.91 -0.23
N LEU A 503 -34.99 1.43 0.96
CA LEU A 503 -35.31 2.84 1.20
C LEU A 503 -34.52 3.37 2.39
N HIS A 504 -33.84 4.50 2.21
CA HIS A 504 -33.06 5.17 3.25
C HIS A 504 -33.42 6.65 3.33
N ASN A 505 -33.50 7.17 4.54
CA ASN A 505 -33.58 8.60 4.81
C ASN A 505 -32.21 9.10 5.29
N PHE A 506 -31.50 9.83 4.48
CA PHE A 506 -30.19 10.42 4.81
C PHE A 506 -30.29 11.72 5.60
N GLY A 507 -31.48 12.32 5.66
CA GLY A 507 -31.73 13.53 6.45
C GLY A 507 -32.00 13.25 7.93
N SER A 508 -31.92 14.27 8.75
CA SER A 508 -32.20 14.20 10.18
C SER A 508 -33.70 14.25 10.54
N THR A 509 -34.54 14.62 9.59
CA THR A 509 -35.99 14.80 9.82
C THR A 509 -36.80 13.67 9.19
N PRO A 510 -37.92 13.27 9.80
CA PRO A 510 -38.80 12.26 9.22
C PRO A 510 -39.39 12.67 7.86
N THR A 511 -39.47 11.73 6.93
CA THR A 511 -40.04 11.93 5.60
C THR A 511 -41.10 10.89 5.32
N GLU A 512 -42.25 11.34 4.82
CA GLU A 512 -43.35 10.48 4.43
C GLU A 512 -43.26 10.11 2.94
N LEU A 513 -43.40 8.81 2.65
CA LEU A 513 -43.33 8.21 1.32
C LEU A 513 -44.61 7.43 1.04
N SER A 514 -45.09 7.45 -0.20
CA SER A 514 -46.19 6.61 -0.66
C SER A 514 -45.67 5.64 -1.71
N LEU A 515 -45.77 4.34 -1.47
CA LEU A 515 -45.35 3.30 -2.39
C LEU A 515 -46.49 2.83 -3.26
N SER A 516 -46.20 2.72 -4.57
CA SER A 516 -47.04 2.00 -5.53
C SER A 516 -46.63 0.55 -5.70
N ASP A 517 -45.47 0.18 -5.12
CA ASP A 517 -44.97 -1.19 -5.15
C ASP A 517 -45.82 -2.10 -4.29
N HIS A 518 -46.13 -3.28 -4.81
CA HIS A 518 -46.73 -4.34 -4.02
C HIS A 518 -45.64 -5.03 -3.21
N VAL A 519 -45.61 -4.78 -1.92
CA VAL A 519 -44.57 -5.29 -1.02
C VAL A 519 -45.14 -6.32 -0.04
N GLU A 520 -44.35 -7.31 0.29
CA GLU A 520 -44.55 -8.13 1.47
C GLU A 520 -44.22 -7.31 2.76
N LYS A 521 -44.29 -7.95 3.92
CA LYS A 521 -43.81 -7.32 5.16
C LYS A 521 -42.37 -6.87 5.04
N ALA A 522 -41.97 -5.86 5.81
CA ALA A 522 -40.60 -5.44 5.93
C ALA A 522 -39.70 -6.61 6.38
N ILE A 523 -38.58 -6.80 5.68
CA ILE A 523 -37.58 -7.84 5.97
C ILE A 523 -36.35 -7.30 6.71
N GLY A 524 -36.18 -5.97 6.74
CA GLY A 524 -35.14 -5.26 7.49
C GLY A 524 -35.59 -3.85 7.85
N VAL A 525 -35.30 -3.42 9.07
CA VAL A 525 -35.60 -2.09 9.57
C VAL A 525 -34.43 -1.61 10.43
N SER A 526 -33.99 -0.38 10.22
CA SER A 526 -33.04 0.31 11.10
C SER A 526 -33.58 1.71 11.40
N GLY A 527 -33.52 2.13 12.66
CA GLY A 527 -34.07 3.39 13.11
C GLY A 527 -35.59 3.39 13.24
N LYS A 528 -36.22 4.57 13.10
CA LYS A 528 -37.66 4.76 13.34
C LYS A 528 -38.43 4.69 12.03
N VAL A 529 -39.33 3.71 11.90
CA VAL A 529 -40.18 3.51 10.72
C VAL A 529 -41.60 3.30 11.16
N TRP A 530 -42.51 4.08 10.61
CA TRP A 530 -43.97 3.91 10.78
C TRP A 530 -44.61 3.54 9.46
N MET A 531 -45.51 2.61 9.49
CA MET A 531 -46.21 2.09 8.30
C MET A 531 -47.73 2.23 8.50
N LYS A 532 -48.41 2.66 7.45
CA LYS A 532 -49.85 2.70 7.41
C LYS A 532 -50.34 2.08 6.11
N GLU A 533 -51.08 1.01 6.22
CA GLU A 533 -51.72 0.34 5.11
C GLU A 533 -53.01 1.11 4.69
N GLY A 534 -53.26 1.18 3.40
CA GLY A 534 -54.42 1.81 2.76
C GLY A 534 -54.41 1.44 1.29
N ASP A 535 -55.05 2.24 0.42
CA ASP A 535 -55.00 2.05 -1.04
C ASP A 535 -53.54 2.04 -1.58
N LYS A 536 -52.66 2.73 -0.88
CA LYS A 536 -51.21 2.67 -1.06
C LYS A 536 -50.55 2.53 0.31
N LEU A 537 -49.41 1.82 0.35
CA LEU A 537 -48.60 1.76 1.54
C LEU A 537 -47.92 3.13 1.78
N THR A 538 -48.28 3.77 2.90
CA THR A 538 -47.60 4.98 3.35
C THR A 538 -46.58 4.66 4.41
N ILE A 539 -45.35 5.10 4.21
CA ILE A 539 -44.22 4.88 5.11
C ILE A 539 -43.71 6.24 5.58
N LYS A 540 -43.51 6.40 6.87
CA LYS A 540 -42.78 7.53 7.42
C LYS A 540 -41.43 7.05 7.95
N LEU A 541 -40.35 7.41 7.25
CA LEU A 541 -38.98 7.12 7.65
C LEU A 541 -38.49 8.24 8.58
N GLY A 542 -38.09 7.89 9.79
CA GLY A 542 -37.38 8.79 10.70
C GLY A 542 -36.06 9.28 10.12
N GLY A 543 -35.45 10.27 10.74
CA GLY A 543 -34.10 10.70 10.34
C GLY A 543 -33.11 9.55 10.50
N TYR A 544 -32.20 9.41 9.54
CA TYR A 544 -31.16 8.36 9.47
C TYR A 544 -31.74 6.92 9.61
N SER A 545 -32.91 6.67 9.04
CA SER A 545 -33.61 5.39 9.12
C SER A 545 -33.67 4.68 7.78
N SER A 546 -33.80 3.35 7.84
CA SER A 546 -33.85 2.49 6.65
C SER A 546 -34.94 1.44 6.77
N VAL A 547 -35.52 1.06 5.62
CA VAL A 547 -36.42 -0.10 5.54
C VAL A 547 -36.19 -0.86 4.25
N VAL A 548 -36.30 -2.18 4.33
CA VAL A 548 -36.10 -3.11 3.23
C VAL A 548 -37.35 -3.97 3.08
N TYR A 549 -37.88 -4.06 1.85
CA TYR A 549 -39.07 -4.84 1.51
C TYR A 549 -38.73 -5.85 0.41
N LYS A 550 -39.34 -7.00 0.51
CA LYS A 550 -39.47 -7.92 -0.62
C LYS A 550 -40.65 -7.50 -1.48
N ILE A 551 -40.44 -7.41 -2.79
CA ILE A 551 -41.51 -7.08 -3.77
C ILE A 551 -42.30 -8.35 -4.11
N VAL A 552 -43.63 -8.24 -4.10
CA VAL A 552 -44.51 -9.27 -4.63
C VAL A 552 -44.54 -9.10 -6.16
N GLN A 553 -44.25 -10.17 -6.87
CA GLN A 553 -44.33 -10.19 -8.33
C GLN A 553 -45.75 -10.49 -8.80
#